data_033c74935fd38e59c1d92f8d57f344e1
#
_entry.id   033c74935fd38e59c1d92f8d57f344e1
#
_cell.length_a   1.000
_cell.length_b   1.000
_cell.length_c   1.000
_cell.angle_alpha   90.00
_cell.angle_beta   90.00
_cell.angle_gamma   90.00
#
_symmetry.space_group_name_H-M   'P 1'
#
loop_
_entity.id
_entity.type
_entity.pdbx_description
1 polymer ?
#
loop_
_entity_poly.entity_id
_entity_poly.type
_entity_poly.pdbx_seq_one_letter_code
_entity_poly.pdbx_strand_id
1 'polypeptide(L)'
;AEQSPHLRVRGLPESGLASRTDSSRSGSNEARCFPAKIIDAQHTESPMQSTTPPASATGISLRTILGLFKLRIGVVITFTALAGLAVSSGPSLSLGQFIVLTLSVLVSSAAAGAFNQYYEHDLDPKMARTRNRPFVTGEIKHGPLWLVIIATLTILSVGAAWLALNAWSALYVFLGAFFYAVVYTVWLKRRTWLNIVFGGLAGSWAVLAGATAAEPQV
;
A
#
# COMPACT_ATOMS: atom_id res chain seq x y z
N ALA A 1 40.17 42.50 12.18
CA ALA A 1 39.47 43.45 11.30
C ALA A 1 38.63 42.61 10.37
N GLU A 2 37.37 42.61 10.57
CA GLU A 2 36.21 43.29 10.05
C GLU A 2 34.94 42.55 10.45
N GLN A 3 34.26 43.06 11.35
CA GLN A 3 32.94 43.70 11.40
C GLN A 3 31.76 42.90 10.85
N SER A 4 30.96 42.42 11.80
CA SER A 4 29.58 41.95 11.62
C SER A 4 28.61 43.14 11.48
N PRO A 5 27.55 43.07 10.67
CA PRO A 5 26.45 44.00 10.79
C PRO A 5 25.27 43.38 11.56
N HIS A 6 24.86 44.09 12.60
CA HIS A 6 23.66 43.88 13.39
C HIS A 6 22.38 44.09 12.55
N LEU A 7 21.47 43.12 12.53
CA LEU A 7 20.10 43.32 12.06
C LEU A 7 19.17 43.68 13.24
N ARG A 8 18.69 44.89 13.16
CA ARG A 8 17.81 45.62 14.08
C ARG A 8 16.40 45.04 14.00
N VAL A 9 15.89 44.52 15.11
CA VAL A 9 14.47 44.15 15.29
C VAL A 9 13.64 45.42 15.44
N ARG A 10 12.70 45.64 14.56
CA ARG A 10 11.71 46.75 14.60
C ARG A 10 10.51 46.32 15.45
N GLY A 11 10.21 47.12 16.47
CA GLY A 11 9.16 46.92 17.43
C GLY A 11 7.75 47.08 16.83
N LEU A 12 6.84 46.34 17.44
CA LEU A 12 5.38 46.47 17.27
C LEU A 12 4.84 47.62 18.13
N PRO A 13 3.84 48.41 17.72
CA PRO A 13 3.19 49.38 18.59
C PRO A 13 2.04 48.70 19.35
N GLU A 14 2.05 48.91 20.67
CA GLU A 14 0.91 48.76 21.53
C GLU A 14 -0.03 49.98 21.35
N SER A 15 -1.34 49.73 21.18
CA SER A 15 -2.42 50.64 21.49
C SER A 15 -3.71 49.83 21.40
N GLY A 16 -4.68 49.88 22.28
CA GLY A 16 -5.00 50.76 23.36
C GLY A 16 -6.34 50.27 23.89
N LEU A 17 -6.39 50.31 25.18
CA LEU A 17 -7.54 49.97 26.01
C LEU A 17 -8.62 51.03 25.84
N ALA A 18 -9.85 50.61 25.48
CA ALA A 18 -11.01 51.47 25.64
C ALA A 18 -12.21 50.70 26.19
N SER A 19 -12.40 50.89 27.48
CA SER A 19 -13.61 50.59 28.21
C SER A 19 -14.78 51.45 27.65
N ARG A 20 -15.93 50.84 27.44
CA ARG A 20 -17.21 51.56 27.40
C ARG A 20 -18.27 50.75 28.13
N THR A 21 -18.53 51.13 29.35
CA THR A 21 -19.77 50.93 30.08
C THR A 21 -20.88 51.75 29.39
N ASP A 22 -22.03 51.17 29.34
CA ASP A 22 -23.33 51.72 29.75
C ASP A 22 -24.45 51.25 28.79
N SER A 23 -25.46 50.83 29.36
CA SER A 23 -26.82 51.30 29.55
C SER A 23 -27.87 50.27 29.18
N SER A 24 -28.49 49.80 30.22
CA SER A 24 -29.87 49.41 30.42
C SER A 24 -30.83 49.62 29.22
N ARG A 25 -31.46 48.54 28.73
CA ARG A 25 -32.84 48.59 28.26
C ARG A 25 -33.61 47.32 28.58
N SER A 26 -34.47 47.50 29.59
CA SER A 26 -35.65 46.70 29.85
C SER A 26 -36.47 46.46 28.57
N GLY A 27 -36.75 45.23 28.26
CA GLY A 27 -37.65 44.80 27.21
C GLY A 27 -38.23 43.44 27.58
N SER A 28 -39.36 43.50 28.26
CA SER A 28 -40.25 42.36 28.50
C SER A 28 -40.57 41.67 27.18
N ASN A 29 -40.15 40.43 27.04
CA ASN A 29 -40.65 39.51 26.00
C ASN A 29 -41.35 38.35 26.64
N GLU A 30 -42.65 38.37 26.45
CA GLU A 30 -43.62 37.36 26.80
C GLU A 30 -43.13 35.97 26.36
N ALA A 31 -43.05 35.09 27.32
CA ALA A 31 -42.90 33.68 27.12
C ALA A 31 -44.20 33.12 26.44
N ARG A 32 -44.17 32.94 25.12
CA ARG A 32 -45.16 32.13 24.44
C ARG A 32 -44.91 30.69 24.78
N CYS A 33 -45.69 30.19 25.75
CA CYS A 33 -45.86 28.77 25.97
C CYS A 33 -46.44 28.12 24.69
N PHE A 34 -45.62 27.34 23.99
CA PHE A 34 -46.12 26.38 23.05
C PHE A 34 -46.63 25.15 23.81
N PRO A 35 -47.82 24.68 23.59
CA PRO A 35 -48.29 23.44 24.21
C PRO A 35 -47.46 22.28 23.68
N ALA A 36 -46.89 21.53 24.61
CA ALA A 36 -46.25 20.23 24.34
C ALA A 36 -47.28 19.28 23.75
N LYS A 37 -47.23 19.10 22.44
CA LYS A 37 -47.97 18.05 21.75
C LYS A 37 -47.29 16.75 22.09
N ILE A 38 -47.85 16.02 23.03
CA ILE A 38 -47.50 14.63 23.34
C ILE A 38 -47.80 13.83 22.08
N ILE A 39 -46.76 13.57 21.30
CA ILE A 39 -46.80 12.59 20.23
C ILE A 39 -46.46 11.26 20.90
N ASP A 40 -47.47 10.47 21.22
CA ASP A 40 -47.32 9.06 21.46
C ASP A 40 -46.79 8.40 20.19
N ALA A 41 -45.49 8.42 20.04
CA ALA A 41 -44.80 7.57 19.10
C ALA A 41 -44.69 6.18 19.73
N GLN A 42 -45.69 5.38 19.53
CA GLN A 42 -45.52 3.94 19.62
C GLN A 42 -44.42 3.56 18.61
N HIS A 43 -43.18 3.55 19.08
CA HIS A 43 -42.11 2.85 18.40
C HIS A 43 -42.50 1.36 18.40
N THR A 44 -43.20 0.97 17.35
CA THR A 44 -43.19 -0.42 16.91
C THR A 44 -41.76 -0.70 16.50
N GLU A 45 -40.96 -1.23 17.42
CA GLU A 45 -39.65 -1.83 17.09
C GLU A 45 -39.95 -2.99 16.13
N SER A 46 -39.87 -2.70 14.85
CA SER A 46 -39.74 -3.74 13.85
C SER A 46 -38.45 -4.48 14.17
N PRO A 47 -38.46 -5.79 14.36
CA PRO A 47 -37.24 -6.54 14.62
C PRO A 47 -36.34 -6.28 13.43
N MET A 48 -35.17 -5.68 13.73
CA MET A 48 -34.09 -5.49 12.79
C MET A 48 -33.72 -6.89 12.27
N GLN A 49 -34.31 -7.26 11.14
CA GLN A 49 -33.90 -8.46 10.41
C GLN A 49 -32.45 -8.27 10.10
N SER A 50 -31.60 -8.94 10.86
CA SER A 50 -30.21 -9.17 10.48
C SER A 50 -30.27 -9.94 9.16
N THR A 51 -30.27 -9.19 8.06
CA THR A 51 -29.98 -9.76 6.75
C THR A 51 -28.49 -10.13 6.77
N THR A 52 -28.21 -11.26 7.38
CA THR A 52 -26.99 -12.00 7.12
C THR A 52 -27.00 -12.21 5.61
N PRO A 53 -26.09 -11.60 4.85
CA PRO A 53 -26.03 -11.88 3.42
C PRO A 53 -25.83 -13.37 3.27
N PRO A 54 -26.55 -14.04 2.36
CA PRO A 54 -26.36 -15.47 2.15
C PRO A 54 -24.88 -15.70 1.90
N ALA A 55 -24.28 -16.60 2.67
CA ALA A 55 -22.95 -17.11 2.38
C ALA A 55 -23.05 -17.80 1.01
N SER A 56 -22.98 -17.02 -0.05
CA SER A 56 -22.85 -17.57 -1.37
C SER A 56 -21.49 -18.26 -1.39
N ALA A 57 -21.53 -19.57 -1.48
CA ALA A 57 -20.40 -20.43 -1.84
C ALA A 57 -20.01 -20.10 -3.29
N THR A 58 -19.68 -18.87 -3.56
CA THR A 58 -19.13 -18.42 -4.82
C THR A 58 -17.66 -18.73 -4.79
N GLY A 59 -17.23 -19.64 -5.64
CA GLY A 59 -15.82 -19.95 -5.83
C GLY A 59 -15.02 -18.66 -6.00
N ILE A 60 -13.79 -18.64 -5.51
CA ILE A 60 -12.89 -17.47 -5.55
C ILE A 60 -12.86 -16.94 -6.96
N SER A 61 -13.30 -15.70 -7.19
CA SER A 61 -13.34 -15.09 -8.51
C SER A 61 -11.92 -14.87 -9.05
N LEU A 62 -11.73 -15.05 -10.35
CA LEU A 62 -10.46 -14.71 -11.01
C LEU A 62 -10.07 -13.23 -10.74
N ARG A 63 -11.05 -12.34 -10.72
CA ARG A 63 -10.84 -10.92 -10.40
C ARG A 63 -10.27 -10.74 -9.00
N THR A 64 -10.73 -11.51 -8.03
CA THR A 64 -10.25 -11.51 -6.64
C THR A 64 -8.79 -11.97 -6.57
N ILE A 65 -8.45 -13.04 -7.30
CA ILE A 65 -7.07 -13.56 -7.39
C ILE A 65 -6.16 -12.51 -8.04
N LEU A 66 -6.55 -11.94 -9.16
CA LEU A 66 -5.77 -10.90 -9.84
C LEU A 66 -5.57 -9.65 -8.95
N GLY A 67 -6.59 -9.30 -8.17
CA GLY A 67 -6.51 -8.23 -7.16
C GLY A 67 -5.56 -8.55 -6.01
N LEU A 68 -5.54 -9.81 -5.55
CA LEU A 68 -4.64 -10.29 -4.51
C LEU A 68 -3.17 -10.17 -4.94
N PHE A 69 -2.84 -10.63 -6.13
CA PHE A 69 -1.48 -10.63 -6.65
C PHE A 69 -1.02 -9.27 -7.18
N LYS A 70 -1.87 -8.24 -7.14
CA LYS A 70 -1.54 -6.88 -7.62
C LYS A 70 -0.84 -6.86 -8.98
N LEU A 71 -1.30 -7.66 -9.92
CA LEU A 71 -0.63 -7.85 -11.22
C LEU A 71 -0.33 -6.55 -11.94
N ARG A 72 -1.16 -5.52 -11.80
CA ARG A 72 -0.91 -4.20 -12.40
C ARG A 72 0.45 -3.62 -11.98
N ILE A 73 0.81 -3.76 -10.71
CA ILE A 73 2.11 -3.30 -10.20
C ILE A 73 3.22 -4.24 -10.67
N GLY A 74 2.99 -5.55 -10.63
CA GLY A 74 3.92 -6.55 -11.13
C GLY A 74 4.32 -6.33 -12.58
N VAL A 75 3.37 -6.00 -13.45
CA VAL A 75 3.62 -5.66 -14.86
C VAL A 75 4.54 -4.44 -14.98
N VAL A 76 4.30 -3.36 -14.22
CA VAL A 76 5.17 -2.18 -14.22
C VAL A 76 6.60 -2.54 -13.79
N ILE A 77 6.75 -3.35 -12.73
CA ILE A 77 8.07 -3.81 -12.25
C ILE A 77 8.74 -4.69 -13.32
N THR A 78 7.98 -5.52 -14.01
CA THR A 78 8.52 -6.32 -15.12
C THR A 78 9.04 -5.43 -16.24
N PHE A 79 8.32 -4.37 -16.60
CA PHE A 79 8.84 -3.40 -17.58
C PHE A 79 10.13 -2.73 -17.13
N THR A 80 10.32 -2.46 -15.84
CA THR A 80 11.61 -1.92 -15.36
C THR A 80 12.75 -2.93 -15.50
N ALA A 81 12.47 -4.24 -15.30
CA ALA A 81 13.45 -5.29 -15.57
C ALA A 81 13.80 -5.37 -17.06
N LEU A 82 12.82 -5.31 -17.93
CA LEU A 82 13.04 -5.30 -19.38
C LEU A 82 13.79 -4.05 -19.85
N ALA A 83 13.57 -2.90 -19.21
CA ALA A 83 14.37 -1.69 -19.45
C ALA A 83 15.83 -1.91 -19.03
N GLY A 84 16.08 -2.55 -17.88
CA GLY A 84 17.43 -2.93 -17.46
C GLY A 84 18.12 -3.84 -18.46
N LEU A 85 17.40 -4.84 -18.97
CA LEU A 85 17.89 -5.71 -20.04
C LEU A 85 18.21 -4.93 -21.32
N ALA A 86 17.35 -3.99 -21.73
CA ALA A 86 17.53 -3.23 -22.96
C ALA A 86 18.71 -2.27 -22.94
N VAL A 87 19.15 -1.81 -21.75
CA VAL A 87 20.31 -0.93 -21.55
C VAL A 87 21.60 -1.75 -21.39
N SER A 88 21.52 -3.03 -21.10
CA SER A 88 22.66 -3.91 -20.95
C SER A 88 23.39 -4.10 -22.28
N SER A 89 24.72 -4.10 -22.24
CA SER A 89 25.59 -4.31 -23.40
C SER A 89 25.91 -5.78 -23.68
N GLY A 90 25.32 -6.69 -22.89
CA GLY A 90 25.54 -8.13 -22.99
C GLY A 90 24.92 -8.77 -24.23
N PRO A 91 25.19 -10.06 -24.46
CA PRO A 91 24.61 -10.79 -25.58
C PRO A 91 23.09 -10.86 -25.48
N SER A 92 22.43 -10.91 -26.63
CA SER A 92 20.96 -11.03 -26.68
C SER A 92 20.50 -12.35 -26.04
N LEU A 93 19.48 -12.27 -25.18
CA LEU A 93 18.85 -13.45 -24.61
C LEU A 93 18.10 -14.25 -25.67
N SER A 94 18.11 -15.56 -25.54
CA SER A 94 17.18 -16.40 -26.30
C SER A 94 15.73 -16.09 -25.91
N LEU A 95 14.78 -16.40 -26.80
CA LEU A 95 13.36 -16.20 -26.50
C LEU A 95 12.92 -16.89 -25.21
N GLY A 96 13.44 -18.10 -24.94
CA GLY A 96 13.17 -18.82 -23.69
C GLY A 96 13.64 -18.06 -22.45
N GLN A 97 14.88 -17.54 -22.47
CA GLN A 97 15.46 -16.76 -21.39
C GLN A 97 14.67 -15.45 -21.16
N PHE A 98 14.27 -14.78 -22.23
CA PHE A 98 13.45 -13.57 -22.14
C PHE A 98 12.09 -13.86 -21.48
N ILE A 99 11.43 -14.95 -21.84
CA ILE A 99 10.17 -15.37 -21.21
C ILE A 99 10.39 -15.71 -19.74
N VAL A 100 11.45 -16.44 -19.40
CA VAL A 100 11.75 -16.80 -18.01
C VAL A 100 12.05 -15.55 -17.17
N LEU A 101 12.85 -14.59 -17.67
CA LEU A 101 13.10 -13.33 -16.97
C LEU A 101 11.78 -12.60 -16.68
N THR A 102 10.96 -12.44 -17.71
CA THR A 102 9.67 -11.74 -17.62
C THR A 102 8.74 -12.38 -16.59
N LEU A 103 8.58 -13.71 -16.67
CA LEU A 103 7.71 -14.45 -15.77
C LEU A 103 8.28 -14.51 -14.33
N SER A 104 9.59 -14.68 -14.16
CA SER A 104 10.22 -14.71 -12.84
C SER A 104 10.04 -13.40 -12.10
N VAL A 105 10.26 -12.26 -12.74
CA VAL A 105 10.05 -10.94 -12.14
C VAL A 105 8.57 -10.70 -11.84
N LEU A 106 7.67 -11.04 -12.78
CA LEU A 106 6.23 -10.86 -12.62
C LEU A 106 5.68 -11.68 -11.46
N VAL A 107 6.00 -13.00 -11.42
CA VAL A 107 5.51 -13.92 -10.38
C VAL A 107 6.09 -13.58 -9.02
N SER A 108 7.39 -13.30 -8.93
CA SER A 108 8.05 -12.89 -7.69
C SER A 108 7.44 -11.60 -7.12
N SER A 109 7.24 -10.58 -7.97
CA SER A 109 6.58 -9.32 -7.60
C SER A 109 5.13 -9.54 -7.16
N ALA A 110 4.38 -10.38 -7.87
CA ALA A 110 3.01 -10.74 -7.53
C ALA A 110 2.92 -11.46 -6.18
N ALA A 111 3.82 -12.42 -5.93
CA ALA A 111 3.91 -13.13 -4.64
C ALA A 111 4.21 -12.18 -3.48
N ALA A 112 5.17 -11.26 -3.65
CA ALA A 112 5.48 -10.23 -2.66
C ALA A 112 4.29 -9.28 -2.43
N GLY A 113 3.51 -8.96 -3.47
CA GLY A 113 2.27 -8.18 -3.38
C GLY A 113 1.17 -8.90 -2.60
N ALA A 114 1.02 -10.21 -2.80
CA ALA A 114 0.08 -11.04 -2.05
C ALA A 114 0.50 -11.15 -0.58
N PHE A 115 1.80 -11.31 -0.31
CA PHE A 115 2.35 -11.30 1.05
C PHE A 115 2.04 -9.99 1.78
N ASN A 116 2.18 -8.85 1.12
CA ASN A 116 1.83 -7.56 1.71
C ASN A 116 0.35 -7.50 2.13
N GLN A 117 -0.58 -8.03 1.32
CA GLN A 117 -2.00 -8.07 1.69
C GLN A 117 -2.27 -9.07 2.82
N TYR A 118 -1.58 -10.21 2.81
CA TYR A 118 -1.67 -11.21 3.87
C TYR A 118 -1.21 -10.65 5.22
N TYR A 119 -0.06 -9.99 5.24
CA TYR A 119 0.54 -9.44 6.47
C TYR A 119 -0.24 -8.25 7.05
N GLU A 120 -0.87 -7.45 6.20
CA GLU A 120 -1.55 -6.22 6.59
C GLU A 120 -3.05 -6.37 6.84
N HIS A 121 -3.58 -7.59 6.85
CA HIS A 121 -5.02 -7.83 7.01
C HIS A 121 -5.63 -7.19 8.28
N ASP A 122 -4.83 -6.93 9.31
CA ASP A 122 -5.22 -6.26 10.56
C ASP A 122 -5.32 -4.72 10.44
N LEU A 123 -4.54 -4.12 9.57
CA LEU A 123 -4.50 -2.68 9.34
C LEU A 123 -5.40 -2.23 8.18
N ASP A 124 -5.57 -3.07 7.19
CA ASP A 124 -6.31 -2.78 5.97
C ASP A 124 -7.78 -2.34 6.22
N PRO A 125 -8.52 -2.90 7.19
CA PRO A 125 -9.88 -2.44 7.51
C PRO A 125 -9.96 -0.96 7.93
N LYS A 126 -8.88 -0.44 8.53
CA LYS A 126 -8.82 0.93 9.06
C LYS A 126 -8.61 1.99 7.97
N MET A 127 -8.28 1.56 6.75
CA MET A 127 -7.98 2.46 5.64
C MET A 127 -9.04 2.36 4.54
N ALA A 128 -9.63 3.48 4.14
CA ALA A 128 -10.66 3.54 3.10
C ALA A 128 -10.22 2.88 1.76
N ARG A 129 -8.93 2.98 1.41
CA ARG A 129 -8.37 2.42 0.17
C ARG A 129 -8.23 0.89 0.19
N THR A 130 -8.03 0.29 1.36
CA THR A 130 -7.63 -1.12 1.48
C THR A 130 -8.67 -2.00 2.16
N ARG A 131 -9.73 -1.42 2.73
CA ARG A 131 -10.82 -2.15 3.40
C ARG A 131 -11.55 -3.16 2.52
N ASN A 132 -11.45 -3.03 1.19
CA ASN A 132 -12.09 -3.93 0.22
C ASN A 132 -11.14 -5.03 -0.28
N ARG A 133 -10.01 -5.28 0.40
CA ARG A 133 -9.09 -6.37 0.03
C ARG A 133 -9.67 -7.73 0.36
N PRO A 134 -9.37 -8.79 -0.41
CA PRO A 134 -9.97 -10.11 -0.26
C PRO A 134 -9.82 -10.74 1.14
N PHE A 135 -8.69 -10.52 1.82
CA PHE A 135 -8.50 -10.99 3.19
C PHE A 135 -9.30 -10.19 4.23
N VAL A 136 -9.67 -8.94 3.93
CA VAL A 136 -10.46 -8.09 4.81
C VAL A 136 -11.95 -8.36 4.64
N THR A 137 -12.40 -8.52 3.39
CA THR A 137 -13.82 -8.80 3.08
C THR A 137 -14.23 -10.23 3.42
N GLY A 138 -13.28 -11.12 3.67
CA GLY A 138 -13.55 -12.54 3.92
C GLY A 138 -13.78 -13.36 2.66
N GLU A 139 -13.65 -12.78 1.45
CA GLU A 139 -13.69 -13.53 0.19
C GLU A 139 -12.62 -14.63 0.16
N ILE A 140 -11.48 -14.34 0.78
CA ILE A 140 -10.40 -15.30 0.95
C ILE A 140 -10.13 -15.48 2.44
N LYS A 141 -10.22 -16.73 2.92
CA LYS A 141 -9.92 -17.04 4.31
C LYS A 141 -8.43 -16.82 4.59
N HIS A 142 -8.13 -16.04 5.63
CA HIS A 142 -6.76 -15.85 6.10
C HIS A 142 -6.27 -17.14 6.76
N GLY A 143 -5.21 -17.73 6.22
CA GLY A 143 -4.69 -19.00 6.72
C GLY A 143 -3.28 -19.30 6.24
N PRO A 144 -2.55 -20.23 6.89
CA PRO A 144 -1.15 -20.54 6.59
C PRO A 144 -0.92 -21.07 5.17
N LEU A 145 -1.94 -21.63 4.54
CA LEU A 145 -1.87 -22.11 3.15
C LEU A 145 -1.39 -21.01 2.19
N TRP A 146 -1.83 -19.78 2.41
CA TRP A 146 -1.40 -18.65 1.57
C TRP A 146 0.09 -18.34 1.70
N LEU A 147 0.66 -18.50 2.89
CA LEU A 147 2.12 -18.36 3.07
C LEU A 147 2.88 -19.42 2.28
N VAL A 148 2.38 -20.66 2.28
CA VAL A 148 2.97 -21.76 1.50
C VAL A 148 2.89 -21.44 0.01
N ILE A 149 1.73 -21.00 -0.49
CA ILE A 149 1.57 -20.62 -1.91
C ILE A 149 2.53 -19.48 -2.28
N ILE A 150 2.60 -18.41 -1.48
CA ILE A 150 3.46 -17.25 -1.72
C ILE A 150 4.94 -17.66 -1.72
N ALA A 151 5.37 -18.47 -0.72
CA ALA A 151 6.74 -18.97 -0.64
C ALA A 151 7.07 -19.85 -1.85
N THR A 152 6.18 -20.76 -2.23
CA THR A 152 6.38 -21.64 -3.39
C THR A 152 6.52 -20.84 -4.68
N LEU A 153 5.64 -19.85 -4.94
CA LEU A 153 5.74 -18.98 -6.11
C LEU A 153 7.06 -18.21 -6.14
N THR A 154 7.52 -17.70 -4.98
CA THR A 154 8.81 -17.00 -4.88
C THR A 154 9.98 -17.95 -5.16
N ILE A 155 9.99 -19.15 -4.57
CA ILE A 155 11.05 -20.13 -4.78
C ILE A 155 11.09 -20.59 -6.24
N LEU A 156 9.94 -20.86 -6.83
CA LEU A 156 9.86 -21.29 -8.24
C LEU A 156 10.34 -20.19 -9.19
N SER A 157 9.97 -18.93 -8.95
CA SER A 157 10.39 -17.80 -9.80
C SER A 157 11.91 -17.56 -9.70
N VAL A 158 12.47 -17.58 -8.49
CA VAL A 158 13.92 -17.43 -8.27
C VAL A 158 14.69 -18.62 -8.82
N GLY A 159 14.19 -19.85 -8.60
CA GLY A 159 14.78 -21.06 -9.15
C GLY A 159 14.78 -21.11 -10.67
N ALA A 160 13.69 -20.67 -11.31
CA ALA A 160 13.61 -20.57 -12.77
C ALA A 160 14.62 -19.54 -13.32
N ALA A 161 14.76 -18.39 -12.67
CA ALA A 161 15.76 -17.40 -13.04
C ALA A 161 17.18 -17.95 -12.89
N TRP A 162 17.45 -18.70 -11.82
CA TRP A 162 18.77 -19.31 -11.62
C TRP A 162 19.12 -20.34 -12.70
N LEU A 163 18.18 -21.23 -12.99
CA LEU A 163 18.43 -22.33 -13.94
C LEU A 163 18.52 -21.86 -15.40
N ALA A 164 17.72 -20.87 -15.79
CA ALA A 164 17.63 -20.43 -17.18
C ALA A 164 18.47 -19.21 -17.52
N LEU A 165 18.79 -18.36 -16.54
CA LEU A 165 19.58 -17.15 -16.73
C LEU A 165 20.95 -17.30 -16.06
N ASN A 166 21.08 -16.80 -14.83
CA ASN A 166 22.30 -16.89 -14.03
C ASN A 166 22.02 -16.58 -12.55
N ALA A 167 23.03 -16.83 -11.70
CA ALA A 167 22.90 -16.64 -10.26
C ALA A 167 22.67 -15.19 -9.84
N TRP A 168 23.25 -14.21 -10.55
CA TRP A 168 23.08 -12.79 -10.23
C TRP A 168 21.67 -12.29 -10.53
N SER A 169 21.12 -12.64 -11.69
CA SER A 169 19.73 -12.31 -12.01
C SER A 169 18.75 -12.92 -11.00
N ALA A 170 18.95 -14.20 -10.63
CA ALA A 170 18.15 -14.86 -9.60
C ALA A 170 18.28 -14.18 -8.24
N LEU A 171 19.49 -13.75 -7.85
CA LEU A 171 19.73 -13.00 -6.62
C LEU A 171 18.94 -11.69 -6.60
N TYR A 172 18.96 -10.94 -7.70
CA TYR A 172 18.25 -9.66 -7.77
C TYR A 172 16.73 -9.83 -7.81
N VAL A 173 16.21 -10.88 -8.46
CA VAL A 173 14.78 -11.26 -8.38
C VAL A 173 14.40 -11.56 -6.93
N PHE A 174 15.21 -12.31 -6.20
CA PHE A 174 14.99 -12.60 -4.78
C PHE A 174 15.07 -11.33 -3.92
N LEU A 175 16.09 -10.49 -4.11
CA LEU A 175 16.25 -9.24 -3.36
C LEU A 175 15.07 -8.29 -3.58
N GLY A 176 14.54 -8.18 -4.78
CA GLY A 176 13.34 -7.39 -5.06
C GLY A 176 12.14 -7.85 -4.24
N ALA A 177 11.86 -9.15 -4.22
CA ALA A 177 10.79 -9.73 -3.41
C ALA A 177 11.05 -9.57 -1.91
N PHE A 178 12.27 -9.83 -1.45
CA PHE A 178 12.67 -9.73 -0.05
C PHE A 178 12.55 -8.30 0.48
N PHE A 179 13.08 -7.32 -0.25
CA PHE A 179 12.98 -5.91 0.15
C PHE A 179 11.53 -5.46 0.22
N TYR A 180 10.69 -5.85 -0.72
CA TYR A 180 9.29 -5.48 -0.68
C TYR A 180 8.51 -6.24 0.41
N ALA A 181 8.67 -7.55 0.54
CA ALA A 181 7.93 -8.35 1.50
C ALA A 181 8.43 -8.12 2.94
N VAL A 182 9.74 -8.20 3.18
CA VAL A 182 10.30 -8.17 4.54
C VAL A 182 10.68 -6.75 4.95
N VAL A 183 11.57 -6.09 4.21
CA VAL A 183 12.11 -4.79 4.61
C VAL A 183 11.02 -3.72 4.59
N TYR A 184 10.29 -3.60 3.48
CA TYR A 184 9.23 -2.61 3.36
C TYR A 184 7.99 -2.98 4.19
N THR A 185 7.41 -4.17 3.99
CA THR A 185 6.11 -4.51 4.59
C THR A 185 6.21 -4.82 6.08
N VAL A 186 7.13 -5.70 6.49
CA VAL A 186 7.21 -6.16 7.89
C VAL A 186 7.94 -5.16 8.76
N TRP A 187 9.06 -4.65 8.28
CA TRP A 187 9.97 -3.89 9.15
C TRP A 187 9.72 -2.39 9.13
N LEU A 188 9.81 -1.71 7.96
CA LEU A 188 9.82 -0.24 7.90
C LEU A 188 8.44 0.39 7.90
N LYS A 189 7.46 -0.22 7.27
CA LYS A 189 6.15 0.42 7.02
C LYS A 189 5.42 0.84 8.29
N ARG A 190 5.64 0.11 9.39
CA ARG A 190 5.03 0.41 10.70
C ARG A 190 5.90 1.29 11.60
N ARG A 191 7.12 1.63 11.20
CA ARG A 191 8.12 2.27 12.08
C ARG A 191 8.59 3.63 11.61
N THR A 192 8.69 3.85 10.30
CA THR A 192 9.31 5.07 9.77
C THR A 192 8.78 5.43 8.38
N TRP A 193 8.83 6.72 8.06
CA TRP A 193 8.51 7.23 6.73
C TRP A 193 9.55 6.83 5.66
N LEU A 194 10.75 6.40 6.07
CA LEU A 194 11.79 5.87 5.18
C LEU A 194 11.32 4.63 4.39
N ASN A 195 10.21 4.02 4.76
CA ASN A 195 9.62 2.91 4.03
C ASN A 195 9.40 3.22 2.54
N ILE A 196 9.13 4.50 2.18
CA ILE A 196 8.93 4.92 0.78
C ILE A 196 10.23 4.76 0.00
N VAL A 197 11.37 5.18 0.57
CA VAL A 197 12.69 5.08 -0.05
C VAL A 197 13.06 3.62 -0.28
N PHE A 198 12.96 2.80 0.76
CA PHE A 198 13.30 1.37 0.67
C PHE A 198 12.30 0.57 -0.18
N GLY A 199 11.03 1.01 -0.24
CA GLY A 199 10.05 0.46 -1.16
C GLY A 199 10.41 0.72 -2.63
N GLY A 200 11.01 1.88 -2.93
CA GLY A 200 11.55 2.21 -4.26
C GLY A 200 12.70 1.29 -4.69
N LEU A 201 13.56 0.85 -3.76
CA LEU A 201 14.67 -0.07 -4.04
C LEU A 201 14.18 -1.41 -4.62
N ALA A 202 12.97 -1.86 -4.30
CA ALA A 202 12.42 -3.08 -4.90
C ALA A 202 12.35 -2.98 -6.44
N GLY A 203 12.03 -1.79 -6.98
CA GLY A 203 12.08 -1.50 -8.42
C GLY A 203 13.52 -1.49 -8.98
N SER A 204 14.48 -0.96 -8.22
CA SER A 204 15.89 -0.93 -8.62
C SER A 204 16.47 -2.35 -8.75
N TRP A 205 16.13 -3.27 -7.83
CA TRP A 205 16.52 -4.67 -7.94
C TRP A 205 15.96 -5.34 -9.19
N ALA A 206 14.77 -4.95 -9.66
CA ALA A 206 14.21 -5.47 -10.90
C ALA A 206 15.03 -5.00 -12.13
N VAL A 207 15.47 -3.75 -12.16
CA VAL A 207 16.38 -3.25 -13.23
C VAL A 207 17.67 -4.06 -13.25
N LEU A 208 18.29 -4.29 -12.09
CA LEU A 208 19.51 -5.08 -11.98
C LEU A 208 19.28 -6.54 -12.39
N ALA A 209 18.13 -7.13 -12.04
CA ALA A 209 17.80 -8.49 -12.49
C ALA A 209 17.76 -8.58 -14.02
N GLY A 210 17.23 -7.58 -14.70
CA GLY A 210 17.21 -7.50 -16.16
C GLY A 210 18.62 -7.29 -16.76
N ALA A 211 19.37 -6.33 -16.23
CA ALA A 211 20.71 -6.03 -16.72
C ALA A 211 21.66 -7.24 -16.60
N THR A 212 21.67 -7.88 -15.43
CA THR A 212 22.54 -9.04 -15.18
C THR A 212 22.07 -10.32 -15.88
N ALA A 213 20.84 -10.36 -16.38
CA ALA A 213 20.38 -11.51 -17.16
C ALA A 213 21.19 -11.70 -18.45
N ALA A 214 21.58 -10.59 -19.09
CA ALA A 214 22.43 -10.61 -20.29
C ALA A 214 23.93 -10.51 -19.96
N GLU A 215 24.28 -9.79 -18.89
CA GLU A 215 25.67 -9.54 -18.51
C GLU A 215 25.88 -9.81 -17.01
N PRO A 216 26.38 -11.01 -16.63
CA PRO A 216 26.50 -11.41 -15.21
C PRO A 216 27.50 -10.61 -14.40
N GLN A 217 28.29 -9.74 -15.03
CA GLN A 217 29.40 -9.00 -14.39
C GLN A 217 29.11 -7.51 -14.20
N VAL A 218 27.88 -7.09 -14.34
CA VAL A 218 27.44 -5.70 -14.08
C VAL A 218 27.33 -5.41 -12.59
#